data_405070457cbffb5b012c475527086a5a
#
_entry.id   405070457cbffb5b012c475527086a5a
#
_cell.length_a   1.000
_cell.length_b   1.000
_cell.length_c   1.000
_cell.angle_alpha   90.00
_cell.angle_beta   90.00
_cell.angle_gamma   90.00
#
_symmetry.space_group_name_H-M   'P 1'
#
loop_
_entity.id
_entity.type
_entity.pdbx_description
1 polymer ?
#
loop_
_entity_poly.entity_id
_entity_poly.type
_entity_poly.pdbx_seq_one_letter_code
_entity_poly.pdbx_strand_id
1 'polypeptide(L)'
;MSDATAAPKSKEAALLEHVAKQLVEAPDAVVVTETIDGDFLKLHLQVAEPDVGKVIGRGGRIAKAIRALLKVMATRDGTKVNLEID
;
A
#
# COMPACT_ATOMS: atom_id res chain seq x y z
N MET A 1 2.63 -8.52 22.43
CA MET A 1 2.78 -8.27 21.74
C MET A 1 2.78 -7.96 20.87
N SER A 2 2.69 -7.81 20.65
CA SER A 2 2.75 -7.42 19.94
C SER A 2 2.53 -7.14 19.13
N ASP A 3 2.49 -6.77 19.02
CA ASP A 3 2.25 -6.35 18.22
C ASP A 3 2.78 -6.08 17.12
N ALA A 4 3.24 -6.24 17.08
CA ALA A 4 4.19 -6.10 15.99
C ALA A 4 3.54 -6.13 14.64
N THR A 5 2.49 -6.78 14.53
CA THR A 5 1.74 -6.87 13.28
C THR A 5 0.75 -5.75 13.13
N ALA A 6 0.69 -4.90 14.12
CA ALA A 6 -0.47 -4.05 14.22
C ALA A 6 -0.45 -2.95 13.19
N ALA A 7 0.55 -2.10 13.18
CA ALA A 7 0.47 -0.88 12.40
C ALA A 7 1.62 -0.78 11.41
N PRO A 8 1.34 -0.23 10.22
CA PRO A 8 2.41 0.12 9.29
C PRO A 8 3.35 1.12 9.94
N LYS A 9 4.62 1.04 9.64
CA LYS A 9 5.61 1.92 10.24
C LYS A 9 5.77 3.22 9.46
N SER A 10 5.66 3.15 8.14
CA SER A 10 5.83 4.34 7.32
C SER A 10 4.47 5.01 7.08
N LYS A 11 4.51 6.32 6.84
CA LYS A 11 3.28 7.02 6.48
C LYS A 11 2.76 6.57 5.13
N GLU A 12 3.66 6.14 4.24
CA GLU A 12 3.25 5.58 2.96
C GLU A 12 2.44 4.31 3.16
N ALA A 13 2.92 3.41 4.01
CA ALA A 13 2.19 2.17 4.28
C ALA A 13 0.86 2.45 4.97
N ALA A 14 0.84 3.42 5.88
CA ALA A 14 -0.40 3.78 6.57
C ALA A 14 -1.42 4.33 5.59
N LEU A 15 -1.00 5.19 4.68
CA LEU A 15 -1.92 5.72 3.66
C LEU A 15 -2.43 4.60 2.77
N LEU A 16 -1.53 3.73 2.33
CA LEU A 16 -1.91 2.63 1.46
C LEU A 16 -2.95 1.74 2.12
N GLU A 17 -2.73 1.40 3.38
CA GLU A 17 -3.67 0.56 4.11
C GLU A 17 -5.02 1.25 4.23
N HIS A 18 -5.02 2.52 4.56
CA HIS A 18 -6.26 3.28 4.72
C HIS A 18 -7.05 3.31 3.40
N VAL A 19 -6.37 3.65 2.32
CA VAL A 19 -7.03 3.76 1.01
C VAL A 19 -7.57 2.40 0.57
N ALA A 20 -6.76 1.35 0.72
CA ALA A 20 -7.20 0.02 0.31
C ALA A 20 -8.44 -0.43 1.06
N LYS A 21 -8.49 -0.17 2.37
CA LYS A 21 -9.64 -0.55 3.17
C LYS A 21 -10.91 0.17 2.76
N GLN A 22 -10.78 1.35 2.18
CA GLN A 22 -11.95 2.10 1.70
C GLN A 22 -12.46 1.58 0.36
N LEU A 23 -11.63 0.89 -0.38
CA LEU A 23 -11.98 0.43 -1.73
C LEU A 23 -12.54 -0.97 -1.77
N VAL A 24 -12.18 -1.82 -0.80
CA VAL A 24 -12.50 -3.24 -0.85
C VAL A 24 -13.75 -3.54 -0.07
N GLU A 25 -14.32 -4.72 -0.33
CA GLU A 25 -15.47 -5.19 0.42
C GLU A 25 -15.07 -5.98 1.67
N ALA A 26 -13.85 -6.49 1.69
CA ALA A 26 -13.34 -7.25 2.82
C ALA A 26 -12.15 -6.52 3.44
N PRO A 27 -12.38 -5.42 4.17
CA PRO A 27 -11.27 -4.65 4.71
C PRO A 27 -10.40 -5.43 5.69
N ASP A 28 -10.97 -6.43 6.36
CA ASP A 28 -10.20 -7.25 7.28
C ASP A 28 -9.14 -8.11 6.58
N ALA A 29 -9.28 -8.29 5.27
CA ALA A 29 -8.32 -9.05 4.50
C ALA A 29 -7.17 -8.20 3.95
N VAL A 30 -7.22 -6.89 4.16
CA VAL A 30 -6.17 -6.00 3.68
C VAL A 30 -4.92 -6.18 4.54
N VAL A 31 -3.81 -6.50 3.88
CA VAL A 31 -2.52 -6.63 4.56
C VAL A 31 -1.51 -5.80 3.78
N VAL A 32 -0.81 -4.92 4.47
CA VAL A 32 0.28 -4.15 3.87
C VAL A 32 1.57 -4.58 4.55
N THR A 33 2.50 -5.07 3.74
CA THR A 33 3.83 -5.45 4.21
C THR A 33 4.82 -4.42 3.68
N GLU A 34 5.71 -3.96 4.55
CA GLU A 34 6.73 -3.02 4.12
C GLU A 34 8.12 -3.57 4.42
N THR A 35 9.04 -3.31 3.50
CA THR A 35 10.43 -3.69 3.62
C THR A 35 11.25 -2.46 3.29
N ILE A 36 12.18 -2.12 4.18
CA ILE A 36 13.05 -0.97 3.99
C ILE A 36 14.45 -1.46 3.66
N ASP A 37 15.01 -0.95 2.57
CA ASP A 37 16.34 -1.32 2.11
C ASP A 37 17.05 -0.02 1.73
N GLY A 38 17.84 0.52 2.68
CA GLY A 38 18.48 1.81 2.49
C GLY A 38 17.43 2.90 2.38
N ASP A 39 17.43 3.62 1.26
CA ASP A 39 16.45 4.66 0.99
C ASP A 39 15.28 4.15 0.14
N PHE A 40 15.18 2.83 0.00
CA PHE A 40 14.16 2.21 -0.84
C PHE A 40 13.11 1.55 0.05
N LEU A 41 11.86 1.93 -0.16
CA LEU A 41 10.73 1.38 0.57
C LEU A 41 9.92 0.50 -0.37
N LYS A 42 9.80 -0.77 -0.04
CA LYS A 42 8.99 -1.70 -0.82
C LYS A 42 7.70 -1.97 -0.07
N LEU A 43 6.59 -1.78 -0.73
CA LEU A 43 5.27 -2.05 -0.17
C LEU A 43 4.61 -3.15 -0.96
N HIS A 44 3.99 -4.06 -0.24
CA HIS A 44 3.23 -5.15 -0.83
C HIS A 44 1.83 -5.11 -0.25
N LEU A 45 0.85 -4.91 -1.11
CA LEU A 45 -0.56 -4.87 -0.71
C LEU A 45 -1.23 -6.17 -1.09
N GLN A 46 -1.84 -6.81 -0.11
CA GLN A 46 -2.66 -7.99 -0.34
C GLN A 46 -4.09 -7.68 0.07
N VAL A 47 -5.02 -8.12 -0.75
CA VAL A 47 -6.45 -7.99 -0.47
C VAL A 47 -7.11 -9.33 -0.79
N ALA A 48 -8.38 -9.47 -0.41
CA ALA A 48 -9.13 -10.66 -0.79
C ALA A 48 -9.15 -10.75 -2.31
N GLU A 49 -9.08 -11.97 -2.83
CA GLU A 49 -8.97 -12.18 -4.27
C GLU A 49 -10.06 -11.44 -5.07
N PRO A 50 -11.33 -11.50 -4.66
CA PRO A 50 -12.37 -10.77 -5.41
C PRO A 50 -12.19 -9.27 -5.41
N ASP A 51 -11.38 -8.74 -4.50
CA ASP A 51 -11.22 -7.30 -4.36
C ASP A 51 -10.01 -6.75 -5.13
N VAL A 52 -9.20 -7.61 -5.71
CA VAL A 52 -7.98 -7.16 -6.40
C VAL A 52 -8.32 -6.12 -7.47
N GLY A 53 -9.37 -6.38 -8.24
CA GLY A 53 -9.78 -5.43 -9.28
C GLY A 53 -10.19 -4.08 -8.74
N LYS A 54 -10.64 -4.01 -7.48
CA LYS A 54 -11.07 -2.76 -6.88
C LYS A 54 -9.92 -1.85 -6.52
N VAL A 55 -8.75 -2.43 -6.24
CA VAL A 55 -7.57 -1.62 -5.92
C VAL A 55 -6.72 -1.34 -7.16
N ILE A 56 -6.91 -2.11 -8.22
CA ILE A 56 -6.22 -1.85 -9.48
C ILE A 56 -7.01 -0.88 -10.33
N GLY A 57 -8.32 -1.08 -10.42
CA GLY A 57 -9.19 -0.23 -11.20
C GLY A 57 -9.11 -0.54 -12.68
N ARG A 58 -10.04 0.05 -13.42
CA ARG A 58 -10.10 -0.16 -14.84
C ARG A 58 -8.85 0.40 -15.52
N GLY A 59 -8.17 -0.43 -16.30
CA GLY A 59 -6.96 -0.03 -16.96
C GLY A 59 -5.82 0.32 -16.01
N GLY A 60 -5.92 -0.11 -14.75
CA GLY A 60 -4.88 0.16 -13.77
C GLY A 60 -4.94 1.56 -13.20
N ARG A 61 -6.02 2.29 -13.38
CA ARG A 61 -6.09 3.71 -13.02
C ARG A 61 -5.94 3.95 -11.52
N ILE A 62 -6.58 3.11 -10.71
CA ILE A 62 -6.52 3.28 -9.26
C ILE A 62 -5.11 2.97 -8.77
N ALA A 63 -4.53 1.88 -9.24
CA ALA A 63 -3.16 1.52 -8.85
C ALA A 63 -2.17 2.60 -9.26
N LYS A 64 -2.34 3.17 -10.45
CA LYS A 64 -1.46 4.25 -10.90
C LYS A 64 -1.58 5.48 -10.02
N ALA A 65 -2.81 5.82 -9.62
CA ALA A 65 -3.02 6.97 -8.76
C ALA A 65 -2.40 6.74 -7.39
N ILE A 66 -2.56 5.55 -6.84
CA ILE A 66 -1.96 5.22 -5.54
C ILE A 66 -0.45 5.31 -5.63
N ARG A 67 0.15 4.73 -6.69
CA ARG A 67 1.60 4.78 -6.87
C ARG A 67 2.09 6.21 -6.97
N ALA A 68 1.35 7.07 -7.67
CA ALA A 68 1.73 8.47 -7.81
C ALA A 68 1.74 9.19 -6.47
N LEU A 69 0.72 8.94 -5.65
CA LEU A 69 0.65 9.55 -4.32
C LEU A 69 1.80 9.09 -3.44
N LEU A 70 2.07 7.78 -3.45
CA LEU A 70 3.16 7.24 -2.64
C LEU A 70 4.50 7.81 -3.09
N LYS A 71 4.68 7.97 -4.39
CA LYS A 71 5.91 8.52 -4.92
C LYS A 71 6.12 9.97 -4.47
N VAL A 72 5.05 10.76 -4.48
CA VAL A 72 5.14 12.14 -4.00
C VAL A 72 5.58 12.18 -2.54
N MET A 73 4.99 11.34 -1.71
CA MET A 73 5.34 11.27 -0.31
C MET A 73 6.78 10.86 -0.10
N ALA A 74 7.21 9.82 -0.80
CA ALA A 74 8.57 9.32 -0.67
C ALA A 74 9.60 10.35 -1.15
N THR A 75 9.29 11.04 -2.24
CA THR A 75 10.20 12.05 -2.76
C THR A 75 10.44 13.17 -1.75
N ARG A 76 9.40 13.56 -1.02
CA ARG A 76 9.54 14.59 -0.01
C ARG A 76 10.48 14.16 1.12
N ASP A 77 10.56 12.87 1.36
CA ASP A 77 11.41 12.32 2.42
C ASP A 77 12.78 11.89 1.91
N GLY A 78 13.03 12.05 0.61
CA GLY A 78 14.29 11.61 0.02
C GLY A 78 14.38 10.12 -0.16
N THR A 79 13.24 9.41 -0.18
CA THR A 79 13.22 7.97 -0.35
C THR A 79 12.59 7.59 -1.68
N LYS A 80 12.70 6.31 -2.01
CA LYS A 80 12.05 5.74 -3.19
C LYS A 80 11.07 4.70 -2.73
N VAL A 81 9.97 4.55 -3.46
CA VAL A 81 8.94 3.60 -3.09
C VAL A 81 8.55 2.74 -4.28
N ASN A 82 8.29 1.47 -4.00
CA ASN A 82 7.76 0.54 -4.98
C ASN A 82 6.54 -0.14 -4.37
N LEU A 83 5.50 -0.32 -5.17
CA LEU A 83 4.27 -0.95 -4.72
C LEU A 83 3.94 -2.14 -5.59
N GLU A 84 3.72 -3.29 -4.93
CA GLU A 84 3.20 -4.47 -5.58
C GLU A 84 1.83 -4.78 -5.00
N ILE A 85 0.91 -5.19 -5.86
CA ILE A 85 -0.46 -5.53 -5.46
C ILE A 85 -0.74 -6.97 -5.87
N ASP A 86 -1.24 -7.75 -4.91
CA ASP A 86 -1.71 -9.13 -5.15
C ASP A 86 -3.21 -9.23 -5.05
#